data_2ed75696e71ba096804a1e15fd452f17
#
_entry.id   2ed75696e71ba096804a1e15fd452f17
#
_cell.length_a   1.000
_cell.length_b   1.000
_cell.length_c   1.000
_cell.angle_alpha   90.00
_cell.angle_beta   90.00
_cell.angle_gamma   90.00
#
_symmetry.space_group_name_H-M   'P 1'
#
loop_
_entity.id
_entity.type
_entity.pdbx_description
1 polymer ?
#
loop_
_entity_poly.entity_id
_entity_poly.type
_entity_poly.pdbx_seq_one_letter_code
_entity_poly.pdbx_strand_id
1 'polypeptide(L)'
;MPQQSLKIIENSQKKLPCNIEAEQAVIGSILVSNDIYDEVSLLLDTNKFFDPIHVKIYETIEKLISKGLLANPITLKNHFENNEGLKELGGQEYLIKITKFSTSTKQAIDYANIVQEMHIRRELIKISESVLYEASSNTEAETSGDEIIQKAEKSLFDLAERGHFNQSFMK
;
A
#
# COMPACT_ATOMS: atom_id res chain seq x y z
N MET A 1 5.17 35.89 -1.10
CA MET A 1 5.77 34.56 -0.92
C MET A 1 4.82 33.43 -0.46
N PRO A 2 3.70 33.65 0.27
CA PRO A 2 2.80 32.57 0.68
C PRO A 2 2.02 31.90 -0.45
N GLN A 3 1.70 32.63 -1.52
CA GLN A 3 0.85 32.12 -2.62
C GLN A 3 1.53 31.10 -3.55
N GLN A 4 2.87 31.09 -3.64
CA GLN A 4 3.60 30.12 -4.44
C GLN A 4 3.65 28.74 -3.77
N SER A 5 3.74 28.71 -2.44
CA SER A 5 3.75 27.46 -1.67
C SER A 5 2.40 26.73 -1.75
N LEU A 6 1.29 27.45 -1.70
CA LEU A 6 -0.05 26.89 -1.85
C LEU A 6 -0.31 26.34 -3.26
N LYS A 7 0.18 27.00 -4.31
CA LYS A 7 0.09 26.49 -5.70
C LYS A 7 0.90 25.22 -5.93
N ILE A 8 2.03 25.06 -5.24
CA ILE A 8 2.84 23.85 -5.30
C ILE A 8 2.07 22.68 -4.66
N ILE A 9 1.39 22.90 -3.55
CA ILE A 9 0.54 21.90 -2.88
C ILE A 9 -0.64 21.51 -3.77
N GLU A 10 -1.37 22.47 -4.34
CA GLU A 10 -2.49 22.19 -5.26
C GLU A 10 -2.09 21.42 -6.51
N ASN A 11 -0.89 21.63 -7.03
CA ASN A 11 -0.39 20.96 -8.23
C ASN A 11 0.20 19.55 -7.93
N SER A 12 0.62 19.31 -6.68
CA SER A 12 1.12 18.00 -6.24
C SER A 12 -0.01 17.03 -5.86
N GLN A 13 -1.21 17.51 -5.59
CA GLN A 13 -2.37 16.69 -5.21
C GLN A 13 -2.93 15.79 -6.33
N LYS A 14 -2.49 15.96 -7.58
CA LYS A 14 -3.05 15.19 -8.71
C LYS A 14 -2.56 13.76 -8.83
N LYS A 15 -1.50 13.36 -8.14
CA LYS A 15 -0.97 11.99 -8.22
C LYS A 15 -0.35 11.56 -6.89
N LEU A 16 -1.03 10.65 -6.20
CA LEU A 16 -0.50 10.04 -4.98
C LEU A 16 0.76 9.20 -5.26
N PRO A 17 1.76 9.18 -4.36
CA PRO A 17 2.93 8.35 -4.50
C PRO A 17 2.56 6.87 -4.61
N CYS A 18 3.00 6.21 -5.66
CA CYS A 18 2.83 4.79 -5.89
C CYS A 18 3.93 4.26 -6.81
N ASN A 19 4.15 2.96 -6.77
CA ASN A 19 5.00 2.26 -7.71
C ASN A 19 4.32 0.95 -8.12
N ILE A 20 3.55 1.02 -9.19
CA ILE A 20 2.76 -0.12 -9.69
C ILE A 20 3.65 -1.27 -10.15
N GLU A 21 4.80 -0.98 -10.74
CA GLU A 21 5.76 -2.02 -11.18
C GLU A 21 6.33 -2.78 -9.99
N ALA A 22 6.64 -2.08 -8.87
CA ALA A 22 7.09 -2.73 -7.64
C ALA A 22 5.98 -3.61 -7.03
N GLU A 23 4.73 -3.15 -7.03
CA GLU A 23 3.58 -3.95 -6.59
C GLU A 23 3.41 -5.22 -7.44
N GLN A 24 3.50 -5.09 -8.77
CA GLN A 24 3.44 -6.22 -9.70
C GLN A 24 4.58 -7.21 -9.48
N ALA A 25 5.79 -6.72 -9.26
CA ALA A 25 6.96 -7.56 -9.01
C ALA A 25 6.84 -8.37 -7.70
N VAL A 26 6.37 -7.74 -6.63
CA VAL A 26 6.10 -8.42 -5.35
C VAL A 26 5.05 -9.51 -5.51
N ILE A 27 3.90 -9.17 -6.05
CA ILE A 27 2.79 -10.12 -6.25
C ILE A 27 3.21 -11.23 -7.20
N GLY A 28 3.84 -10.90 -8.32
CA GLY A 28 4.30 -11.87 -9.31
C GLY A 28 5.31 -12.86 -8.72
N SER A 29 6.21 -12.39 -7.87
CA SER A 29 7.19 -13.24 -7.18
C SER A 29 6.52 -14.23 -6.23
N ILE A 30 5.53 -13.78 -5.46
CA ILE A 30 4.75 -14.65 -4.56
C ILE A 30 3.96 -15.70 -5.34
N LEU A 31 3.33 -15.31 -6.47
CA LEU A 31 2.55 -16.24 -7.31
C LEU A 31 3.41 -17.31 -7.98
N VAL A 32 4.70 -17.06 -8.17
CA VAL A 32 5.67 -18.03 -8.71
C VAL A 32 6.25 -18.89 -7.59
N SER A 33 6.52 -18.30 -6.42
CA SER A 33 7.09 -19.00 -5.25
C SER A 33 6.43 -18.47 -3.97
N ASN A 34 5.53 -19.26 -3.41
CA ASN A 34 4.78 -18.84 -2.22
C ASN A 34 5.64 -18.67 -0.97
N ASP A 35 6.83 -19.28 -0.91
CA ASP A 35 7.78 -19.12 0.21
C ASP A 35 8.22 -17.65 0.40
N ILE A 36 8.18 -16.85 -0.67
CA ILE A 36 8.49 -15.42 -0.63
C ILE A 36 7.46 -14.66 0.22
N TYR A 37 6.23 -15.16 0.33
CA TYR A 37 5.18 -14.53 1.13
C TYR A 37 5.58 -14.37 2.59
N ASP A 38 6.26 -15.35 3.18
CA ASP A 38 6.64 -15.30 4.60
C ASP A 38 7.52 -14.07 4.91
N GLU A 39 8.47 -13.77 4.04
CA GLU A 39 9.34 -12.60 4.21
C GLU A 39 8.63 -11.29 3.84
N VAL A 40 7.84 -11.28 2.76
CA VAL A 40 7.11 -10.10 2.31
C VAL A 40 6.02 -9.70 3.32
N SER A 41 5.35 -10.67 3.95
CA SER A 41 4.29 -10.40 4.94
C SER A 41 4.79 -9.71 6.21
N LEU A 42 6.09 -9.74 6.48
CA LEU A 42 6.70 -8.96 7.55
C LEU A 42 6.76 -7.47 7.24
N LEU A 43 6.73 -7.11 5.96
CA LEU A 43 6.81 -5.73 5.48
C LEU A 43 5.48 -5.17 5.01
N LEU A 44 4.67 -6.01 4.37
CA LEU A 44 3.45 -5.61 3.68
C LEU A 44 2.22 -6.33 4.22
N ASP A 45 1.15 -5.58 4.37
CA ASP A 45 -0.22 -6.05 4.47
C ASP A 45 -1.05 -5.48 3.30
N THR A 46 -2.30 -5.89 3.19
CA THR A 46 -3.20 -5.49 2.09
C THR A 46 -3.36 -3.99 1.94
N ASN A 47 -3.30 -3.24 3.05
CA ASN A 47 -3.54 -1.79 3.06
C ASN A 47 -2.38 -0.98 2.45
N LYS A 48 -1.22 -1.60 2.24
CA LYS A 48 -0.01 -0.92 1.75
C LYS A 48 0.04 -0.85 0.22
N PHE A 49 -0.75 -1.64 -0.48
CA PHE A 49 -0.86 -1.58 -1.93
C PHE A 49 -1.73 -0.37 -2.36
N PHE A 50 -1.33 0.25 -3.45
CA PHE A 50 -2.04 1.41 -4.01
C PHE A 50 -3.15 0.98 -4.98
N ASP A 51 -2.87 0.05 -5.88
CA ASP A 51 -3.85 -0.41 -6.85
C ASP A 51 -4.91 -1.29 -6.18
N PRO A 52 -6.20 -0.95 -6.28
CA PRO A 52 -7.29 -1.73 -5.67
C PRO A 52 -7.31 -3.19 -6.11
N ILE A 53 -6.86 -3.49 -7.32
CA ILE A 53 -6.76 -4.87 -7.81
C ILE A 53 -5.61 -5.61 -7.12
N HIS A 54 -4.48 -4.95 -6.91
CA HIS A 54 -3.36 -5.53 -6.17
C HIS A 54 -3.73 -5.81 -4.70
N VAL A 55 -4.47 -4.91 -4.07
CA VAL A 55 -5.05 -5.13 -2.73
C VAL A 55 -5.85 -6.43 -2.70
N LYS A 56 -6.77 -6.63 -3.64
CA LYS A 56 -7.62 -7.83 -3.71
C LYS A 56 -6.84 -9.09 -4.04
N ILE A 57 -5.86 -9.01 -4.93
CA ILE A 57 -4.99 -10.14 -5.27
C ILE A 57 -4.19 -10.56 -4.04
N TYR A 58 -3.56 -9.60 -3.34
CA TYR A 58 -2.77 -9.88 -2.16
C TYR A 58 -3.63 -10.45 -1.01
N GLU A 59 -4.81 -9.90 -0.77
CA GLU A 59 -5.78 -10.43 0.19
C GLU A 59 -6.17 -11.88 -0.11
N THR A 60 -6.33 -12.20 -1.38
CA THR A 60 -6.66 -13.58 -1.80
C THR A 60 -5.47 -14.52 -1.64
N ILE A 61 -4.26 -14.07 -1.96
CA ILE A 61 -3.02 -14.81 -1.69
C ILE A 61 -2.92 -15.15 -0.20
N GLU A 62 -3.10 -14.15 0.67
CA GLU A 62 -3.06 -14.32 2.12
C GLU A 62 -4.09 -15.35 2.62
N LYS A 63 -5.33 -15.27 2.12
CA LYS A 63 -6.39 -16.24 2.45
C LYS A 63 -6.07 -17.66 2.00
N LEU A 64 -5.46 -17.84 0.83
CA LEU A 64 -5.08 -19.15 0.33
C LEU A 64 -3.93 -19.75 1.15
N ILE A 65 -2.87 -18.99 1.35
CA ILE A 65 -1.69 -19.42 2.10
C ILE A 65 -2.05 -19.75 3.56
N SER A 66 -2.87 -18.93 4.21
CA SER A 66 -3.33 -19.19 5.58
C SER A 66 -4.13 -20.49 5.74
N LYS A 67 -4.74 -20.98 4.66
CA LYS A 67 -5.42 -22.27 4.59
C LYS A 67 -4.52 -23.43 4.16
N GLY A 68 -3.24 -23.19 3.97
CA GLY A 68 -2.29 -24.18 3.48
C GLY A 68 -2.45 -24.52 1.98
N LEU A 69 -3.10 -23.63 1.23
CA LEU A 69 -3.32 -23.80 -0.20
C LEU A 69 -2.29 -23.00 -1.01
N LEU A 70 -1.95 -23.51 -2.20
CA LEU A 70 -1.07 -22.77 -3.10
C LEU A 70 -1.80 -21.55 -3.71
N ALA A 71 -1.13 -20.41 -3.67
CA ALA A 71 -1.55 -19.20 -4.36
C ALA A 71 -0.83 -19.08 -5.71
N ASN A 72 -1.55 -19.26 -6.80
CA ASN A 72 -1.05 -19.13 -8.16
C ASN A 72 -2.18 -18.61 -9.08
N PRO A 73 -1.92 -18.25 -10.35
CA PRO A 73 -2.96 -17.73 -11.24
C PRO A 73 -4.17 -18.63 -11.42
N ILE A 74 -4.00 -19.95 -11.31
CA ILE A 74 -5.10 -20.91 -11.48
C ILE A 74 -5.99 -20.92 -10.25
N THR A 75 -5.42 -20.99 -9.04
CA THR A 75 -6.18 -21.00 -7.79
C THR A 75 -6.85 -19.66 -7.52
N LEU A 76 -6.20 -18.56 -7.88
CA LEU A 76 -6.76 -17.21 -7.74
C LEU A 76 -7.93 -16.97 -8.71
N LYS A 77 -7.90 -17.54 -9.91
CA LYS A 77 -8.95 -17.35 -10.92
C LYS A 77 -10.35 -17.55 -10.33
N ASN A 78 -10.56 -18.64 -9.60
CA ASN A 78 -11.86 -18.99 -9.04
C ASN A 78 -12.41 -17.93 -8.07
N HIS A 79 -11.52 -17.17 -7.41
CA HIS A 79 -11.90 -16.10 -6.50
C HIS A 79 -12.24 -14.79 -7.22
N PHE A 80 -11.89 -14.67 -8.51
CA PHE A 80 -12.03 -13.43 -9.28
C PHE A 80 -12.99 -13.55 -10.47
N GLU A 81 -13.68 -14.68 -10.66
CA GLU A 81 -14.59 -14.88 -11.80
C GLU A 81 -15.69 -13.80 -11.90
N ASN A 82 -16.09 -13.22 -10.78
CA ASN A 82 -17.09 -12.17 -10.72
C ASN A 82 -16.52 -10.77 -10.41
N ASN A 83 -15.19 -10.59 -10.42
CA ASN A 83 -14.58 -9.30 -10.16
C ASN A 83 -14.46 -8.49 -11.45
N GLU A 84 -15.28 -7.42 -11.57
CA GLU A 84 -15.31 -6.57 -12.75
C GLU A 84 -13.96 -5.88 -13.00
N GLY A 85 -13.29 -5.37 -11.96
CA GLY A 85 -12.00 -4.69 -12.10
C GLY A 85 -10.91 -5.61 -12.67
N LEU A 86 -10.87 -6.88 -12.29
CA LEU A 86 -9.93 -7.82 -12.87
C LEU A 86 -10.31 -8.18 -14.31
N LYS A 87 -11.63 -8.29 -14.61
CA LYS A 87 -12.11 -8.52 -15.99
C LYS A 87 -11.69 -7.39 -16.94
N GLU A 88 -11.76 -6.14 -16.49
CA GLU A 88 -11.32 -4.98 -17.26
C GLU A 88 -9.82 -5.01 -17.59
N LEU A 89 -8.99 -5.59 -16.71
CA LEU A 89 -7.55 -5.77 -16.91
C LEU A 89 -7.19 -7.04 -17.71
N GLY A 90 -8.18 -7.82 -18.12
CA GLY A 90 -7.95 -9.06 -18.88
C GLY A 90 -8.14 -10.34 -18.05
N GLY A 91 -8.67 -10.26 -16.85
CA GLY A 91 -9.00 -11.43 -16.02
C GLY A 91 -7.79 -12.28 -15.66
N GLN A 92 -7.87 -13.58 -15.94
CA GLN A 92 -6.77 -14.52 -15.67
C GLN A 92 -5.48 -14.17 -16.40
N GLU A 93 -5.57 -13.59 -17.59
CA GLU A 93 -4.38 -13.17 -18.35
C GLU A 93 -3.57 -12.12 -17.61
N TYR A 94 -4.23 -11.24 -16.86
CA TYR A 94 -3.55 -10.28 -16.01
C TYR A 94 -2.75 -10.96 -14.89
N LEU A 95 -3.33 -11.98 -14.23
CA LEU A 95 -2.63 -12.77 -13.22
C LEU A 95 -1.40 -13.48 -13.79
N ILE A 96 -1.53 -14.03 -15.00
CA ILE A 96 -0.40 -14.65 -15.70
C ILE A 96 0.64 -13.60 -16.10
N LYS A 97 0.20 -12.42 -16.57
CA LYS A 97 1.10 -11.32 -16.91
C LYS A 97 1.92 -10.86 -15.71
N ILE A 98 1.30 -10.74 -14.53
CA ILE A 98 2.00 -10.36 -13.31
C ILE A 98 3.13 -11.33 -12.96
N THR A 99 2.97 -12.63 -13.19
CA THR A 99 4.03 -13.61 -12.91
C THR A 99 5.29 -13.38 -13.73
N LYS A 100 5.19 -12.71 -14.89
CA LYS A 100 6.37 -12.35 -15.72
C LYS A 100 7.25 -11.29 -15.05
N PHE A 101 6.75 -10.56 -14.06
CA PHE A 101 7.52 -9.60 -13.27
C PHE A 101 8.19 -10.26 -12.05
N SER A 102 8.07 -11.59 -11.90
CA SER A 102 8.71 -12.30 -10.80
C SER A 102 10.22 -12.11 -10.79
N THR A 103 10.78 -11.99 -9.60
CA THR A 103 12.20 -11.75 -9.36
C THR A 103 12.72 -12.71 -8.28
N SER A 104 14.02 -12.64 -7.98
CA SER A 104 14.58 -13.36 -6.84
C SER A 104 13.97 -12.87 -5.51
N THR A 105 14.01 -13.71 -4.48
CA THR A 105 13.52 -13.37 -3.14
C THR A 105 14.09 -12.05 -2.65
N LYS A 106 15.41 -11.85 -2.80
CA LYS A 106 16.07 -10.61 -2.40
C LYS A 106 15.51 -9.38 -3.10
N GLN A 107 15.31 -9.46 -4.41
CA GLN A 107 14.73 -8.35 -5.19
C GLN A 107 13.25 -8.12 -4.85
N ALA A 108 12.49 -9.19 -4.58
CA ALA A 108 11.10 -9.06 -4.14
C ALA A 108 10.99 -8.30 -2.81
N ILE A 109 11.92 -8.53 -1.88
CA ILE A 109 12.01 -7.78 -0.62
C ILE A 109 12.38 -6.32 -0.88
N ASP A 110 13.32 -6.03 -1.79
CA ASP A 110 13.66 -4.66 -2.16
C ASP A 110 12.44 -3.94 -2.75
N TYR A 111 11.66 -4.58 -3.61
CA TYR A 111 10.41 -4.03 -4.12
C TYR A 111 9.33 -3.88 -3.04
N ALA A 112 9.23 -4.81 -2.10
CA ALA A 112 8.33 -4.68 -0.96
C ALA A 112 8.65 -3.44 -0.10
N ASN A 113 9.92 -3.15 0.10
CA ASN A 113 10.36 -1.91 0.78
C ASN A 113 9.95 -0.66 0.00
N ILE A 114 10.01 -0.69 -1.34
CA ILE A 114 9.53 0.43 -2.18
C ILE A 114 8.01 0.62 -2.01
N VAL A 115 7.24 -0.47 -2.04
CA VAL A 115 5.78 -0.41 -1.82
C VAL A 115 5.46 0.18 -0.45
N GLN A 116 6.18 -0.24 0.59
CA GLN A 116 6.03 0.30 1.95
C GLN A 116 6.36 1.78 2.01
N GLU A 117 7.45 2.21 1.39
CA GLU A 117 7.85 3.63 1.33
C GLU A 117 6.77 4.49 0.67
N MET A 118 6.18 4.02 -0.44
CA MET A 118 5.09 4.73 -1.10
C MET A 118 3.85 4.81 -0.22
N HIS A 119 3.53 3.76 0.52
CA HIS A 119 2.44 3.77 1.50
C HIS A 119 2.68 4.80 2.61
N ILE A 120 3.86 4.84 3.20
CA ILE A 120 4.22 5.82 4.24
C ILE A 120 4.03 7.24 3.73
N ARG A 121 4.45 7.54 2.51
CA ARG A 121 4.27 8.85 1.88
C ARG A 121 2.80 9.21 1.71
N ARG A 122 1.95 8.27 1.29
CA ARG A 122 0.49 8.49 1.21
C ARG A 122 -0.13 8.76 2.58
N GLU A 123 0.29 8.04 3.60
CA GLU A 123 -0.20 8.28 4.96
C GLU A 123 0.23 9.65 5.50
N LEU A 124 1.46 10.09 5.22
CA LEU A 124 1.92 11.44 5.57
C LEU A 124 1.10 12.53 4.86
N ILE A 125 0.74 12.32 3.60
CA ILE A 125 -0.15 13.23 2.85
C ILE A 125 -1.52 13.31 3.54
N LYS A 126 -2.12 12.18 3.89
CA LYS A 126 -3.42 12.13 4.60
C LYS A 126 -3.37 12.87 5.93
N ILE A 127 -2.33 12.67 6.73
CA ILE A 127 -2.15 13.35 8.01
C ILE A 127 -2.05 14.86 7.78
N SER A 128 -1.26 15.28 6.78
CA SER A 128 -1.08 16.70 6.43
C SER A 128 -2.38 17.35 5.95
N GLU A 129 -3.15 16.65 5.13
CA GLU A 129 -4.47 17.12 4.66
C GLU A 129 -5.46 17.27 5.82
N SER A 130 -5.48 16.33 6.75
CA SER A 130 -6.31 16.38 7.95
C SER A 130 -5.97 17.59 8.82
N VAL A 131 -4.67 17.80 9.07
CA VAL A 131 -4.17 18.96 9.82
C VAL A 131 -4.54 20.26 9.12
N LEU A 132 -4.33 20.34 7.81
CA LEU A 132 -4.66 21.51 7.02
C LEU A 132 -6.16 21.83 7.08
N TYR A 133 -6.99 20.82 6.92
CA TYR A 133 -8.46 20.97 6.96
C TYR A 133 -8.94 21.44 8.33
N GLU A 134 -8.52 20.77 9.40
CA GLU A 134 -8.94 21.12 10.77
C GLU A 134 -8.44 22.52 11.19
N ALA A 135 -7.18 22.85 10.85
CA ALA A 135 -6.61 24.16 11.17
C ALA A 135 -7.21 25.33 10.37
N SER A 136 -7.72 25.06 9.17
CA SER A 136 -8.34 26.07 8.29
C SER A 136 -9.81 26.31 8.57
N SER A 137 -10.46 25.47 9.36
CA SER A 137 -11.87 25.66 9.71
C SER A 137 -12.02 26.83 10.68
N ASN A 138 -12.84 27.82 10.30
CA ASN A 138 -13.10 29.02 11.09
C ASN A 138 -14.14 28.81 12.20
N THR A 139 -14.59 27.60 12.43
CA THR A 139 -15.54 27.28 13.49
C THR A 139 -14.81 27.11 14.81
N GLU A 140 -14.80 28.17 15.62
CA GLU A 140 -14.23 28.20 16.98
C GLU A 140 -14.85 27.14 17.93
N ALA A 141 -15.83 26.39 17.47
CA ALA A 141 -16.70 25.59 18.34
C ALA A 141 -16.31 24.11 18.47
N GLU A 142 -15.50 23.53 17.58
CA GLU A 142 -15.41 22.05 17.51
C GLU A 142 -14.04 21.46 17.85
N THR A 143 -12.92 22.14 17.55
CA THR A 143 -11.59 21.57 17.84
C THR A 143 -10.58 22.68 18.11
N SER A 144 -9.91 22.64 19.25
CA SER A 144 -8.86 23.60 19.60
C SER A 144 -7.56 23.30 18.84
N GLY A 145 -6.69 24.30 18.70
CA GLY A 145 -5.37 24.12 18.11
C GLY A 145 -4.53 23.05 18.83
N ASP A 146 -4.64 22.97 20.15
CA ASP A 146 -3.94 21.96 20.97
C ASP A 146 -4.44 20.54 20.67
N GLU A 147 -5.74 20.36 20.46
CA GLU A 147 -6.31 19.06 20.06
C GLU A 147 -5.85 18.63 18.66
N ILE A 148 -5.74 19.57 17.72
CA ILE A 148 -5.20 19.30 16.38
C ILE A 148 -3.75 18.84 16.48
N ILE A 149 -2.92 19.51 17.29
CA ILE A 149 -1.54 19.13 17.54
C ILE A 149 -1.46 17.71 18.12
N GLN A 150 -2.24 17.40 19.15
CA GLN A 150 -2.26 16.08 19.79
C GLN A 150 -2.66 14.96 18.81
N LYS A 151 -3.65 15.20 17.98
CA LYS A 151 -4.05 14.25 16.93
C LYS A 151 -2.94 14.01 15.91
N ALA A 152 -2.29 15.08 15.46
CA ALA A 152 -1.19 15.00 14.51
C ALA A 152 0.01 14.24 15.10
N GLU A 153 0.41 14.55 16.33
CA GLU A 153 1.48 13.85 17.06
C GLU A 153 1.18 12.35 17.20
N LYS A 154 -0.05 12.00 17.60
CA LYS A 154 -0.46 10.61 17.72
C LYS A 154 -0.41 9.87 16.39
N SER A 155 -0.94 10.48 15.32
CA SER A 155 -0.95 9.87 13.98
C SER A 155 0.47 9.65 13.45
N LEU A 156 1.37 10.62 13.65
CA LEU A 156 2.79 10.50 13.26
C LEU A 156 3.51 9.44 14.10
N PHE A 157 3.26 9.38 15.40
CA PHE A 157 3.82 8.37 16.28
C PHE A 157 3.38 6.96 15.86
N ASP A 158 2.08 6.75 15.66
CA ASP A 158 1.53 5.45 15.23
C ASP A 158 2.12 5.01 13.89
N LEU A 159 2.29 5.93 12.94
CA LEU A 159 2.91 5.65 11.65
C LEU A 159 4.39 5.26 11.79
N ALA A 160 5.15 5.97 12.64
CA ALA A 160 6.56 5.69 12.92
C ALA A 160 6.74 4.33 13.61
N GLU A 161 5.91 4.01 14.59
CA GLU A 161 5.95 2.73 15.32
C GLU A 161 5.73 1.54 14.38
N ARG A 162 4.75 1.61 13.48
CA ARG A 162 4.50 0.58 12.47
C ARG A 162 5.69 0.40 11.52
N GLY A 163 6.39 1.49 11.18
CA GLY A 163 7.60 1.44 10.37
C GLY A 163 8.79 0.80 11.09
N HIS A 164 8.98 1.09 12.37
CA HIS A 164 10.09 0.56 13.18
C HIS A 164 9.89 -0.91 13.55
N PHE A 165 8.67 -1.33 13.83
CA PHE A 165 8.37 -2.72 14.19
C PHE A 165 8.80 -3.69 13.07
N ASN A 166 8.57 -3.29 11.83
CA ASN A 166 8.98 -4.08 10.67
C ASN A 166 10.51 -4.12 10.46
N GLN A 167 11.24 -3.09 10.87
CA GLN A 167 12.72 -3.08 10.79
C GLN A 167 13.41 -3.90 11.89
N SER A 168 12.79 -4.05 13.05
CA SER A 168 13.38 -4.79 14.18
C SER A 168 13.42 -6.30 13.96
N PHE A 169 12.55 -6.85 13.13
CA PHE A 169 12.53 -8.28 12.79
C PHE A 169 13.49 -8.66 11.66
N MET A 170 14.11 -7.69 10.98
CA MET A 170 15.05 -7.93 9.87
C MET A 170 16.54 -7.91 10.30
N LYS A 171 16.82 -7.90 11.57
CA LYS A 171 18.17 -8.13 12.15
C LYS A 171 18.23 -9.55 12.70
#